data_65004d136809106912bf3c0196a35197
#
_entry.id   65004d136809106912bf3c0196a35197
#
_cell.length_a   1.000
_cell.length_b   1.000
_cell.length_c   1.000
_cell.angle_alpha   90.00
_cell.angle_beta   90.00
_cell.angle_gamma   90.00
#
_symmetry.space_group_name_H-M   'P 1'
#
loop_
_entity.id
_entity.type
_entity.pdbx_description
1 polymer ?
#
loop_
_entity_poly.entity_id
_entity_poly.type
_entity_poly.pdbx_seq_one_letter_code
_entity_poly.pdbx_strand_id
1 'polypeptide(L)'
;MTSLAYPEVLPERMELTAYTTELGFVHDDYTELEDIASSAPVHERLDYAVDPTRTETRDGSRKSLVMKKIYSAVILECLDIDLQSGLDMMKSYSDQWLKVVDAHPMPQFTTLDEYLEHRIKDSGTLVAFWQVAFGAGIRLSEGDYNMMEPLFKATARPTLLTNDFYSWRKESSQPRVRVTNAVLFYMKSGIAEHDAVVQLKQDILKKESDFLKMRDSFCRAHPNLPSHLKLMVNILAPLIGGYHYWCCLCPRYNCLQNPSAYAKANNTSLNGGCDNSYTLTHSSTLHIAERLRSSKTNSGNLSGFATSKLGQTALEGPIRYIQSLDSKNVRLQLIDAFNLWLGLPCLALNTIKEIVNDLHNSSLILDDIQDGSLLRRGSTATHIIFGNAQSINSATYMFVRVAGQVHALSNPALMTVLLEELERLFLGQSWELKWRSTMQCPTEEEYLAMVDHKTGAMFHMLLRLMLTLAQDDGCLSQSTEFTVLAQLLGRWYQVRDDYLNLQEAGYAKKKGFCEDLDEGKFSYPIVRCCADPVRKDIVIGLLDRRDTPEVPNLPLENKLQILDLIEKAGAIHETWRLIYQLQDKVQEEIGRLEAVLGEANPILRVLIKVLGNIPNPCKQL
;
A
#
# COMPACT_ATOMS: atom_id res chain seq x y z
N MET A 1 14.99 -17.14 18.09
CA MET A 1 14.30 -16.20 19.02
C MET A 1 12.85 -16.62 19.23
N THR A 2 12.07 -16.78 18.19
CA THR A 2 10.61 -16.97 18.25
C THR A 2 10.17 -18.11 19.18
N SER A 3 10.72 -19.31 19.04
CA SER A 3 10.37 -20.47 19.90
C SER A 3 10.75 -20.30 21.38
N LEU A 4 11.66 -19.40 21.70
CA LEU A 4 12.07 -19.11 23.08
C LEU A 4 11.26 -17.97 23.71
N ALA A 5 11.03 -16.91 22.93
CA ALA A 5 10.33 -15.71 23.41
C ALA A 5 8.80 -15.84 23.30
N TYR A 6 8.32 -16.65 22.35
CA TYR A 6 6.88 -16.82 22.06
C TYR A 6 6.53 -18.32 21.94
N PRO A 7 6.70 -19.12 22.99
CA PRO A 7 6.45 -20.57 22.94
C PRO A 7 4.97 -20.91 22.67
N GLU A 8 4.05 -19.96 22.86
CA GLU A 8 2.60 -20.10 22.64
C GLU A 8 2.20 -19.88 21.17
N VAL A 9 3.13 -19.57 20.29
CA VAL A 9 2.89 -19.48 18.85
C VAL A 9 2.42 -20.84 18.33
N LEU A 10 1.36 -20.83 17.54
CA LEU A 10 0.81 -22.03 16.91
C LEU A 10 1.86 -22.71 16.03
N PRO A 11 2.00 -24.04 16.08
CA PRO A 11 3.04 -24.75 15.32
C PRO A 11 3.05 -24.40 13.83
N GLU A 12 1.88 -24.30 13.20
CA GLU A 12 1.69 -23.97 11.79
C GLU A 12 2.03 -22.50 11.44
N ARG A 13 2.17 -21.62 12.45
CA ARG A 13 2.54 -20.20 12.29
C ARG A 13 3.97 -19.90 12.77
N MET A 14 4.64 -20.89 13.38
CA MET A 14 5.94 -20.68 14.03
C MET A 14 7.03 -20.24 13.04
N GLU A 15 7.13 -20.90 11.90
CA GLU A 15 8.11 -20.57 10.87
C GLU A 15 7.88 -19.15 10.34
N LEU A 16 6.65 -18.81 10.01
CA LEU A 16 6.32 -17.51 9.45
C LEU A 16 6.49 -16.37 10.48
N THR A 17 6.12 -16.62 11.74
CA THR A 17 6.40 -15.67 12.84
C THR A 17 7.90 -15.47 13.04
N ALA A 18 8.71 -16.51 12.86
CA ALA A 18 10.16 -16.39 12.88
C ALA A 18 10.69 -15.54 11.71
N TYR A 19 10.19 -15.75 10.50
CA TYR A 19 10.54 -14.95 9.33
C TYR A 19 10.20 -13.46 9.52
N THR A 20 9.01 -13.14 9.99
CA THR A 20 8.60 -11.74 10.22
C THR A 20 9.46 -11.08 11.29
N THR A 21 9.87 -11.82 12.32
CA THR A 21 10.78 -11.34 13.36
C THR A 21 12.20 -11.08 12.80
N GLU A 22 12.71 -12.00 11.97
CA GLU A 22 14.03 -11.86 11.35
C GLU A 22 14.08 -10.68 10.37
N LEU A 23 13.00 -10.41 9.64
CA LEU A 23 12.90 -9.20 8.80
C LEU A 23 13.05 -7.92 9.63
N GLY A 24 12.56 -7.89 10.88
CA GLY A 24 12.80 -6.78 11.80
C GLY A 24 14.28 -6.60 12.15
N PHE A 25 15.01 -7.68 12.38
CA PHE A 25 16.46 -7.60 12.64
C PHE A 25 17.27 -7.23 11.40
N VAL A 26 16.89 -7.73 10.21
CA VAL A 26 17.50 -7.32 8.94
C VAL A 26 17.28 -5.83 8.68
N HIS A 27 16.10 -5.32 9.00
CA HIS A 27 15.80 -3.89 8.95
C HIS A 27 16.73 -3.08 9.86
N ASP A 28 16.86 -3.48 11.12
CA ASP A 28 17.72 -2.84 12.12
C ASP A 28 19.18 -2.81 11.65
N ASP A 29 19.73 -3.96 11.23
CA ASP A 29 21.10 -4.04 10.70
C ASP A 29 21.31 -3.20 9.43
N TYR A 30 20.30 -3.12 8.55
CA TYR A 30 20.41 -2.32 7.34
C TYR A 30 20.41 -0.81 7.63
N THR A 31 19.62 -0.36 8.60
CA THR A 31 19.57 1.05 9.01
C THR A 31 20.84 1.47 9.75
N GLU A 32 21.47 0.56 10.51
CA GLU A 32 22.76 0.81 11.17
C GLU A 32 23.94 1.03 10.20
N LEU A 33 23.89 0.44 9.00
CA LEU A 33 24.96 0.51 7.99
C LEU A 33 24.98 1.81 7.19
N GLU A 34 23.86 2.53 7.11
CA GLU A 34 23.72 3.74 6.30
C GLU A 34 24.10 5.00 7.08
N ASP A 35 24.54 6.07 6.40
CA ASP A 35 24.83 7.36 7.04
C ASP A 35 23.56 8.03 7.58
N ILE A 36 23.65 8.79 8.68
CA ILE A 36 22.53 9.51 9.31
C ILE A 36 21.77 10.38 8.30
N ALA A 37 22.50 10.98 7.35
CA ALA A 37 21.90 11.77 6.27
C ALA A 37 21.11 10.91 5.24
N SER A 38 21.34 9.58 5.22
CA SER A 38 20.69 8.62 4.32
C SER A 38 19.67 7.71 5.03
N SER A 39 19.47 7.86 6.35
CA SER A 39 18.51 7.02 7.11
C SER A 39 17.03 7.29 6.73
N ALA A 40 16.65 8.54 6.50
CA ALA A 40 15.30 8.88 6.06
C ALA A 40 14.93 8.22 4.72
N PRO A 41 15.79 8.20 3.68
CA PRO A 41 15.56 7.41 2.48
C PRO A 41 15.46 5.90 2.72
N VAL A 42 16.11 5.36 3.74
CA VAL A 42 16.02 3.93 4.07
C VAL A 42 14.66 3.58 4.65
N HIS A 43 14.17 4.36 5.60
CA HIS A 43 12.82 4.14 6.16
C HIS A 43 11.72 4.31 5.10
N GLU A 44 11.87 5.26 4.18
CA GLU A 44 10.94 5.44 3.05
C GLU A 44 10.95 4.22 2.12
N ARG A 45 12.12 3.62 1.84
CA ARG A 45 12.23 2.38 1.05
C ARG A 45 11.62 1.17 1.75
N LEU A 46 11.80 1.08 3.07
CA LEU A 46 11.22 -0.02 3.86
C LEU A 46 9.70 0.12 3.98
N ASP A 47 9.18 1.34 4.18
CA ASP A 47 7.77 1.61 4.18
C ASP A 47 7.13 1.27 2.80
N TYR A 48 7.83 1.60 1.71
CA TYR A 48 7.46 1.14 0.38
C TYR A 48 7.47 -0.39 0.25
N ALA A 49 8.45 -1.08 0.84
CA ALA A 49 8.58 -2.53 0.75
C ALA A 49 7.49 -3.27 1.54
N VAL A 50 7.13 -2.77 2.71
CA VAL A 50 6.18 -3.39 3.64
C VAL A 50 4.74 -3.03 3.29
N ASP A 51 4.46 -1.79 2.92
CA ASP A 51 3.12 -1.33 2.58
C ASP A 51 2.81 -1.58 1.09
N PRO A 52 1.92 -2.56 0.77
CA PRO A 52 1.58 -2.87 -0.62
C PRO A 52 0.84 -1.71 -1.29
N THR A 53 0.33 -0.74 -0.52
CA THR A 53 -0.41 0.41 -1.04
C THR A 53 0.50 1.59 -1.38
N ARG A 54 1.80 1.52 -1.06
CA ARG A 54 2.78 2.56 -1.37
C ARG A 54 3.44 2.36 -2.72
N THR A 55 3.64 3.49 -3.40
CA THR A 55 4.38 3.58 -4.66
C THR A 55 5.71 4.28 -4.42
N GLU A 56 6.77 3.81 -5.08
CA GLU A 56 8.07 4.47 -4.98
C GLU A 56 8.07 5.76 -5.81
N THR A 57 8.44 6.87 -5.17
CA THR A 57 8.40 8.19 -5.79
C THR A 57 9.79 8.75 -6.13
N ARG A 58 10.89 8.19 -5.58
CA ARG A 58 12.21 8.85 -5.64
C ARG A 58 13.36 8.01 -6.20
N ASP A 59 13.47 6.74 -5.87
CA ASP A 59 14.68 5.98 -6.17
C ASP A 59 14.51 5.00 -7.35
N GLY A 60 13.33 4.35 -7.50
CA GLY A 60 13.03 3.38 -8.57
C GLY A 60 14.11 2.30 -8.73
N SER A 61 14.92 2.09 -7.69
CA SER A 61 16.08 1.22 -7.79
C SER A 61 15.64 -0.25 -7.82
N ARG A 62 16.36 -1.07 -8.58
CA ARG A 62 16.15 -2.53 -8.59
C ARG A 62 16.26 -3.12 -7.18
N LYS A 63 17.05 -2.52 -6.29
CA LYS A 63 17.19 -2.94 -4.89
C LYS A 63 15.89 -2.78 -4.11
N SER A 64 15.21 -1.63 -4.23
CA SER A 64 13.92 -1.38 -3.58
C SER A 64 12.86 -2.35 -4.07
N LEU A 65 12.82 -2.64 -5.36
CA LEU A 65 11.88 -3.60 -5.94
C LEU A 65 12.13 -5.03 -5.45
N VAL A 66 13.40 -5.46 -5.37
CA VAL A 66 13.78 -6.77 -4.82
C VAL A 66 13.39 -6.86 -3.33
N MET A 67 13.62 -5.81 -2.56
CA MET A 67 13.20 -5.74 -1.16
C MET A 67 11.68 -5.88 -1.05
N LYS A 68 10.92 -5.12 -1.83
CA LYS A 68 9.45 -5.23 -1.88
C LYS A 68 8.99 -6.64 -2.25
N LYS A 69 9.66 -7.31 -3.19
CA LYS A 69 9.37 -8.70 -3.55
C LYS A 69 9.52 -9.64 -2.35
N ILE A 70 10.62 -9.52 -1.59
CA ILE A 70 10.89 -10.37 -0.42
C ILE A 70 9.83 -10.15 0.67
N TYR A 71 9.57 -8.90 1.05
CA TYR A 71 8.54 -8.59 2.04
C TYR A 71 7.15 -9.03 1.57
N SER A 72 6.81 -8.80 0.31
CA SER A 72 5.51 -9.22 -0.25
C SER A 72 5.33 -10.74 -0.24
N ALA A 73 6.40 -11.53 -0.44
CA ALA A 73 6.31 -12.98 -0.35
C ALA A 73 5.92 -13.44 1.07
N VAL A 74 6.60 -12.92 2.09
CA VAL A 74 6.29 -13.23 3.49
C VAL A 74 4.89 -12.73 3.89
N ILE A 75 4.53 -11.52 3.47
CA ILE A 75 3.22 -10.95 3.71
C ILE A 75 2.13 -11.81 3.07
N LEU A 76 2.32 -12.28 1.84
CA LEU A 76 1.36 -13.13 1.14
C LEU A 76 1.05 -14.40 1.95
N GLU A 77 2.07 -15.06 2.48
CA GLU A 77 1.91 -16.23 3.35
C GLU A 77 1.14 -15.88 4.63
N CYS A 78 1.42 -14.72 5.26
CA CYS A 78 0.64 -14.25 6.42
C CYS A 78 -0.84 -14.05 6.06
N LEU A 79 -1.12 -13.43 4.92
CA LEU A 79 -2.48 -13.18 4.44
C LEU A 79 -3.21 -14.47 4.03
N ASP A 80 -2.47 -15.51 3.61
CA ASP A 80 -3.02 -16.83 3.29
C ASP A 80 -3.49 -17.58 4.55
N ILE A 81 -2.79 -17.42 5.66
CA ILE A 81 -3.14 -18.03 6.95
C ILE A 81 -4.28 -17.27 7.63
N ASP A 82 -4.16 -15.96 7.77
CA ASP A 82 -5.19 -15.11 8.40
C ASP A 82 -5.14 -13.71 7.80
N LEU A 83 -6.04 -13.45 6.86
CA LEU A 83 -6.08 -12.21 6.10
C LEU A 83 -6.14 -10.96 7.00
N GLN A 84 -7.04 -10.96 8.01
CA GLN A 84 -7.22 -9.77 8.84
C GLN A 84 -6.04 -9.55 9.77
N SER A 85 -5.59 -10.58 10.48
CA SER A 85 -4.43 -10.47 11.38
C SER A 85 -3.15 -10.12 10.62
N GLY A 86 -2.97 -10.63 9.39
CA GLY A 86 -1.87 -10.26 8.51
C GLY A 86 -1.91 -8.78 8.09
N LEU A 87 -3.10 -8.27 7.72
CA LEU A 87 -3.30 -6.85 7.40
C LEU A 87 -3.02 -5.94 8.59
N ASP A 88 -3.50 -6.31 9.79
CA ASP A 88 -3.30 -5.53 11.01
C ASP A 88 -1.81 -5.49 11.40
N MET A 89 -1.10 -6.61 11.26
CA MET A 89 0.35 -6.69 11.47
C MET A 89 1.11 -5.79 10.50
N MET A 90 0.79 -5.83 9.19
CA MET A 90 1.40 -4.95 8.18
C MET A 90 1.16 -3.48 8.49
N LYS A 91 -0.08 -3.12 8.80
CA LYS A 91 -0.46 -1.76 9.15
C LYS A 91 0.32 -1.28 10.38
N SER A 92 0.46 -2.13 11.40
CA SER A 92 1.23 -1.78 12.59
C SER A 92 2.69 -1.52 12.29
N TYR A 93 3.30 -2.29 11.38
CA TYR A 93 4.70 -2.12 10.98
C TYR A 93 4.93 -0.73 10.34
N SER A 94 4.05 -0.33 9.43
CA SER A 94 4.11 0.99 8.82
C SER A 94 3.79 2.12 9.81
N ASP A 95 2.66 2.01 10.54
CA ASP A 95 2.11 3.12 11.33
C ASP A 95 2.80 3.30 12.68
N GLN A 96 3.27 2.21 13.32
CA GLN A 96 3.84 2.26 14.67
C GLN A 96 5.37 2.26 14.69
N TRP A 97 6.01 1.99 13.56
CA TRP A 97 7.46 2.02 13.45
C TRP A 97 7.94 2.95 12.34
N LEU A 98 7.76 2.59 11.08
CA LEU A 98 8.41 3.28 9.97
C LEU A 98 8.04 4.76 9.82
N LYS A 99 6.80 5.13 10.15
CA LYS A 99 6.32 6.53 10.12
C LYS A 99 6.65 7.32 11.38
N VAL A 100 7.00 6.65 12.46
CA VAL A 100 7.21 7.26 13.80
C VAL A 100 8.68 7.45 14.12
N VAL A 101 9.56 6.70 13.45
CA VAL A 101 11.01 6.85 13.62
C VAL A 101 11.45 8.19 13.05
N ASP A 102 11.84 9.10 13.94
CA ASP A 102 12.37 10.40 13.57
C ASP A 102 13.82 10.30 13.09
N ALA A 103 14.10 10.81 11.90
CA ALA A 103 15.45 10.94 11.35
C ALA A 103 16.28 12.08 12.00
N HIS A 104 15.84 12.61 13.14
CA HIS A 104 16.48 13.73 13.83
C HIS A 104 17.63 13.27 14.74
N PRO A 105 18.60 14.16 15.01
CA PRO A 105 19.65 13.85 15.98
C PRO A 105 19.01 13.47 17.31
N MET A 106 19.58 12.43 17.93
CA MET A 106 19.09 11.83 19.15
C MET A 106 18.79 12.89 20.23
N PRO A 107 17.58 12.92 20.82
CA PRO A 107 17.28 13.86 21.90
C PRO A 107 18.17 13.63 23.13
N GLN A 108 18.37 14.67 23.92
CA GLN A 108 18.98 14.51 25.22
C GLN A 108 17.92 14.08 26.24
N PHE A 109 18.17 12.99 26.94
CA PHE A 109 17.28 12.47 27.98
C PHE A 109 17.82 12.85 29.35
N THR A 110 16.94 13.22 30.27
CA THR A 110 17.28 13.52 31.66
C THR A 110 16.96 12.34 32.57
N THR A 111 16.01 11.50 32.20
CA THR A 111 15.58 10.33 32.97
C THR A 111 15.58 9.05 32.13
N LEU A 112 15.72 7.90 32.81
CA LEU A 112 15.59 6.59 32.15
C LEU A 112 14.21 6.38 31.53
N ASP A 113 13.15 6.91 32.12
CA ASP A 113 11.79 6.76 31.58
C ASP A 113 11.61 7.56 30.29
N GLU A 114 12.17 8.77 30.17
CA GLU A 114 12.22 9.52 28.90
C GLU A 114 12.99 8.76 27.82
N TYR A 115 14.14 8.19 28.18
CA TYR A 115 14.93 7.34 27.29
C TYR A 115 14.11 6.15 26.80
N LEU A 116 13.41 5.45 27.70
CA LEU A 116 12.61 4.28 27.36
C LEU A 116 11.38 4.62 26.48
N GLU A 117 10.71 5.74 26.73
CA GLU A 117 9.61 6.18 25.85
C GLU A 117 10.09 6.47 24.42
N HIS A 118 11.27 7.06 24.27
CA HIS A 118 11.90 7.21 22.97
C HIS A 118 12.31 5.86 22.36
N ARG A 119 12.96 5.01 23.15
CA ARG A 119 13.49 3.72 22.69
C ARG A 119 12.38 2.77 22.23
N ILE A 120 11.20 2.78 22.86
CA ILE A 120 10.01 2.02 22.44
C ILE A 120 9.58 2.41 21.03
N LYS A 121 9.61 3.70 20.70
CA LYS A 121 9.24 4.20 19.36
C LYS A 121 10.32 3.86 18.33
N ASP A 122 11.56 4.14 18.64
CA ASP A 122 12.72 3.97 17.78
C ASP A 122 12.94 2.50 17.37
N SER A 123 12.77 1.57 18.29
CA SER A 123 13.00 0.13 18.07
C SER A 123 11.86 -0.62 17.38
N GLY A 124 10.70 0.00 17.16
CA GLY A 124 9.52 -0.69 16.64
C GLY A 124 9.00 -1.84 17.52
N THR A 125 9.36 -1.87 18.81
CA THR A 125 9.02 -2.99 19.72
C THR A 125 7.51 -3.23 19.84
N LEU A 126 6.67 -2.20 19.64
CA LEU A 126 5.21 -2.34 19.69
C LEU A 126 4.66 -3.20 18.54
N VAL A 127 5.35 -3.24 17.40
CA VAL A 127 5.00 -4.12 16.28
C VAL A 127 5.13 -5.60 16.65
N ALA A 128 6.08 -5.95 17.52
CA ALA A 128 6.29 -7.32 17.96
C ALA A 128 5.03 -7.91 18.63
N PHE A 129 4.19 -7.11 19.28
CA PHE A 129 2.95 -7.59 19.91
C PHE A 129 1.90 -8.00 18.88
N TRP A 130 1.86 -7.34 17.71
CA TRP A 130 1.03 -7.77 16.58
C TRP A 130 1.55 -9.06 15.94
N GLN A 131 2.88 -9.22 15.84
CA GLN A 131 3.49 -10.46 15.36
C GLN A 131 3.20 -11.64 16.30
N VAL A 132 3.30 -11.40 17.62
CA VAL A 132 2.95 -12.39 18.65
C VAL A 132 1.47 -12.74 18.58
N ALA A 133 0.58 -11.77 18.47
CA ALA A 133 -0.85 -12.00 18.34
C ALA A 133 -1.16 -12.83 17.08
N PHE A 134 -0.59 -12.47 15.92
CA PHE A 134 -0.69 -13.25 14.68
C PHE A 134 -0.20 -14.69 14.91
N GLY A 135 0.98 -14.88 15.49
CA GLY A 135 1.57 -16.18 15.74
C GLY A 135 0.74 -17.05 16.68
N ALA A 136 0.17 -16.49 17.73
CA ALA A 136 -0.68 -17.18 18.71
C ALA A 136 -2.14 -17.34 18.24
N GLY A 137 -2.50 -16.89 17.03
CA GLY A 137 -3.88 -16.94 16.52
C GLY A 137 -4.83 -16.00 17.24
N ILE A 138 -4.33 -14.95 17.89
CA ILE A 138 -5.10 -13.96 18.62
C ILE A 138 -5.47 -12.82 17.65
N ARG A 139 -6.75 -12.51 17.54
CA ARG A 139 -7.22 -11.31 16.85
C ARG A 139 -7.38 -10.19 17.86
N LEU A 140 -6.60 -9.12 17.68
CA LEU A 140 -6.72 -7.89 18.46
C LEU A 140 -7.55 -6.88 17.65
N SER A 141 -8.60 -6.35 18.25
CA SER A 141 -9.23 -5.13 17.74
C SER A 141 -8.39 -3.91 18.15
N GLU A 142 -8.62 -2.76 17.50
CA GLU A 142 -7.99 -1.50 17.91
C GLU A 142 -8.34 -1.15 19.38
N GLY A 143 -9.58 -1.45 19.81
CA GLY A 143 -9.99 -1.28 21.19
C GLY A 143 -9.25 -2.20 22.16
N ASP A 144 -9.02 -3.48 21.78
CA ASP A 144 -8.23 -4.42 22.55
C ASP A 144 -6.78 -3.96 22.69
N TYR A 145 -6.18 -3.51 21.57
CA TYR A 145 -4.82 -3.00 21.57
C TYR A 145 -4.67 -1.79 22.48
N ASN A 146 -5.54 -0.80 22.36
CA ASN A 146 -5.52 0.41 23.18
C ASN A 146 -5.67 0.10 24.68
N MET A 147 -6.52 -0.87 25.04
CA MET A 147 -6.67 -1.34 26.41
C MET A 147 -5.39 -2.01 26.92
N MET A 148 -4.71 -2.80 26.08
CA MET A 148 -3.51 -3.56 26.42
C MET A 148 -2.21 -2.72 26.31
N GLU A 149 -2.22 -1.58 25.64
CA GLU A 149 -1.03 -0.77 25.34
C GLU A 149 -0.18 -0.44 26.57
N PRO A 150 -0.75 -0.06 27.75
CA PRO A 150 0.06 0.16 28.95
C PRO A 150 0.86 -1.08 29.38
N LEU A 151 0.25 -2.27 29.22
CA LEU A 151 0.90 -3.54 29.54
C LEU A 151 1.97 -3.92 28.50
N PHE A 152 1.72 -3.64 27.22
CA PHE A 152 2.71 -3.79 26.15
C PHE A 152 3.92 -2.91 26.38
N LYS A 153 3.74 -1.64 26.73
CA LYS A 153 4.85 -0.74 27.10
C LYS A 153 5.60 -1.20 28.32
N ALA A 154 4.90 -1.73 29.33
CA ALA A 154 5.54 -2.29 30.51
C ALA A 154 6.39 -3.55 30.19
N THR A 155 5.96 -4.38 29.24
CA THR A 155 6.71 -5.54 28.72
C THR A 155 7.92 -5.08 27.88
N ALA A 156 7.76 -4.07 27.05
CA ALA A 156 8.82 -3.57 26.18
C ALA A 156 10.01 -3.01 26.96
N ARG A 157 9.79 -2.34 28.10
CA ARG A 157 10.84 -1.69 28.91
C ARG A 157 11.95 -2.64 29.35
N PRO A 158 11.71 -3.75 30.08
CA PRO A 158 12.76 -4.70 30.43
C PRO A 158 13.37 -5.39 29.21
N THR A 159 12.57 -5.67 28.17
CA THR A 159 13.05 -6.30 26.93
C THR A 159 14.07 -5.42 26.21
N LEU A 160 13.81 -4.11 26.11
CA LEU A 160 14.72 -3.15 25.50
C LEU A 160 16.00 -2.94 26.31
N LEU A 161 15.89 -2.82 27.63
CA LEU A 161 17.07 -2.73 28.48
C LEU A 161 17.92 -4.01 28.41
N THR A 162 17.28 -5.17 28.26
CA THR A 162 17.99 -6.45 28.03
C THR A 162 18.71 -6.43 26.69
N ASN A 163 18.07 -5.91 25.63
CA ASN A 163 18.73 -5.71 24.35
C ASN A 163 19.96 -4.82 24.50
N ASP A 164 19.80 -3.65 25.10
CA ASP A 164 20.88 -2.67 25.31
C ASP A 164 22.04 -3.27 26.10
N PHE A 165 21.75 -4.14 27.08
CA PHE A 165 22.79 -4.81 27.88
C PHE A 165 23.65 -5.77 27.04
N TYR A 166 23.02 -6.57 26.16
CA TYR A 166 23.75 -7.54 25.35
C TYR A 166 24.35 -6.93 24.08
N SER A 167 23.70 -5.94 23.49
CA SER A 167 24.16 -5.26 22.27
C SER A 167 25.33 -4.30 22.54
N TRP A 168 25.50 -3.82 23.77
CA TRP A 168 26.53 -2.85 24.12
C TRP A 168 27.93 -3.25 23.63
N ARG A 169 28.31 -4.53 23.74
CA ARG A 169 29.62 -5.02 23.27
C ARG A 169 29.83 -4.79 21.77
N LYS A 170 28.76 -4.95 20.95
CA LYS A 170 28.77 -4.69 19.50
C LYS A 170 28.81 -3.18 19.25
N GLU A 171 27.95 -2.45 19.95
CA GLU A 171 27.68 -1.02 19.70
C GLU A 171 28.77 -0.10 20.29
N SER A 172 29.45 -0.49 21.35
CA SER A 172 30.52 0.31 21.97
C SER A 172 31.68 0.63 21.03
N SER A 173 31.86 -0.15 19.97
CA SER A 173 32.87 0.06 18.93
C SER A 173 32.40 0.99 17.79
N GLN A 174 31.13 1.37 17.78
CA GLN A 174 30.55 2.24 16.75
C GLN A 174 30.68 3.74 17.11
N PRO A 175 30.56 4.65 16.12
CA PRO A 175 30.52 6.08 16.40
C PRO A 175 29.39 6.43 17.38
N ARG A 176 29.70 7.03 18.52
CA ARG A 176 28.76 7.33 19.63
C ARG A 176 27.53 8.15 19.22
N VAL A 177 27.58 8.84 18.08
CA VAL A 177 26.46 9.63 17.54
C VAL A 177 25.31 8.75 17.05
N ARG A 178 25.59 7.47 16.75
CA ARG A 178 24.62 6.51 16.18
C ARG A 178 24.07 5.51 17.19
N VAL A 179 24.62 5.48 18.40
CA VAL A 179 24.30 4.45 19.39
C VAL A 179 23.18 4.90 20.31
N THR A 180 22.01 4.24 20.20
CA THR A 180 20.91 4.37 21.14
C THR A 180 20.96 3.22 22.14
N ASN A 181 21.66 3.42 23.26
CA ASN A 181 21.88 2.38 24.27
C ASN A 181 21.87 2.97 25.69
N ALA A 182 21.25 2.26 26.64
CA ALA A 182 21.13 2.69 28.03
C ALA A 182 22.49 2.82 28.74
N VAL A 183 23.48 2.00 28.38
CA VAL A 183 24.84 2.17 28.93
C VAL A 183 25.41 3.52 28.53
N LEU A 184 25.26 3.91 27.27
CA LEU A 184 25.70 5.23 26.80
C LEU A 184 24.93 6.37 27.46
N PHE A 185 23.62 6.19 27.73
CA PHE A 185 22.81 7.16 28.49
C PHE A 185 23.39 7.41 29.87
N TYR A 186 23.72 6.36 30.62
CA TYR A 186 24.36 6.49 31.94
C TYR A 186 25.76 7.11 31.87
N MET A 187 26.57 6.72 30.88
CA MET A 187 27.90 7.30 30.69
C MET A 187 27.84 8.81 30.38
N LYS A 188 26.85 9.26 29.63
CA LYS A 188 26.59 10.70 29.36
C LYS A 188 26.20 11.45 30.64
N SER A 189 25.61 10.76 31.63
CA SER A 189 25.32 11.31 32.97
C SER A 189 26.52 11.29 33.92
N GLY A 190 27.71 10.91 33.45
CA GLY A 190 28.96 10.91 34.21
C GLY A 190 29.28 9.61 34.97
N ILE A 191 28.53 8.54 34.74
CA ILE A 191 28.76 7.22 35.33
C ILE A 191 29.83 6.48 34.51
N ALA A 192 30.79 5.82 35.18
CA ALA A 192 31.78 5.00 34.49
C ALA A 192 31.11 3.79 33.80
N GLU A 193 31.66 3.34 32.67
CA GLU A 193 31.07 2.27 31.85
C GLU A 193 30.76 1.00 32.67
N HIS A 194 31.69 0.56 33.51
CA HIS A 194 31.48 -0.61 34.38
C HIS A 194 30.25 -0.42 35.27
N ASP A 195 30.16 0.72 35.94
CA ASP A 195 29.07 1.03 36.86
C ASP A 195 27.75 1.24 36.11
N ALA A 196 27.79 1.80 34.91
CA ALA A 196 26.64 1.94 34.01
C ALA A 196 26.05 0.57 33.65
N VAL A 197 26.90 -0.43 33.35
CA VAL A 197 26.45 -1.81 33.06
C VAL A 197 25.86 -2.46 34.32
N VAL A 198 26.40 -2.21 35.49
CA VAL A 198 25.85 -2.71 36.76
C VAL A 198 24.51 -2.06 37.07
N GLN A 199 24.39 -0.75 36.87
CA GLN A 199 23.13 -0.01 37.03
C GLN A 199 22.05 -0.54 36.08
N LEU A 200 22.40 -0.76 34.82
CA LEU A 200 21.48 -1.30 33.81
C LEU A 200 20.90 -2.66 34.22
N LYS A 201 21.70 -3.57 34.79
CA LYS A 201 21.21 -4.84 35.35
C LYS A 201 20.17 -4.65 36.45
N GLN A 202 20.40 -3.70 37.35
CA GLN A 202 19.46 -3.39 38.43
C GLN A 202 18.15 -2.83 37.88
N ASP A 203 18.22 -1.98 36.85
CA ASP A 203 17.05 -1.39 36.23
C ASP A 203 16.24 -2.42 35.39
N ILE A 204 16.90 -3.39 34.75
CA ILE A 204 16.20 -4.53 34.11
C ILE A 204 15.35 -5.25 35.16
N LEU A 205 15.92 -5.70 36.26
CA LEU A 205 15.20 -6.40 37.33
C LEU A 205 14.07 -5.57 37.93
N LYS A 206 14.30 -4.26 38.09
CA LYS A 206 13.29 -3.34 38.58
C LYS A 206 12.12 -3.24 37.60
N LYS A 207 12.38 -3.07 36.28
CA LYS A 207 11.32 -2.98 35.25
C LYS A 207 10.57 -4.30 35.08
N GLU A 208 11.23 -5.45 35.26
CA GLU A 208 10.53 -6.75 35.32
C GLU A 208 9.58 -6.82 36.53
N SER A 209 10.03 -6.38 37.72
CA SER A 209 9.15 -6.30 38.89
C SER A 209 7.96 -5.35 38.69
N ASP A 210 8.20 -4.21 38.05
CA ASP A 210 7.16 -3.22 37.76
C ASP A 210 6.15 -3.78 36.75
N PHE A 211 6.61 -4.51 35.74
CA PHE A 211 5.74 -5.25 34.81
C PHE A 211 4.83 -6.24 35.55
N LEU A 212 5.37 -7.06 36.45
CA LEU A 212 4.57 -8.04 37.19
C LEU A 212 3.49 -7.37 38.03
N LYS A 213 3.82 -6.26 38.73
CA LYS A 213 2.84 -5.47 39.50
C LYS A 213 1.75 -4.89 38.60
N MET A 214 2.14 -4.36 37.42
CA MET A 214 1.19 -3.80 36.46
C MET A 214 0.27 -4.89 35.91
N ARG A 215 0.80 -6.04 35.51
CA ARG A 215 0.04 -7.20 35.06
C ARG A 215 -1.01 -7.64 36.08
N ASP A 216 -0.58 -7.80 37.35
CA ASP A 216 -1.46 -8.22 38.42
C ASP A 216 -2.55 -7.17 38.72
N SER A 217 -2.22 -5.89 38.62
CA SER A 217 -3.18 -4.79 38.76
C SER A 217 -4.17 -4.77 37.59
N PHE A 218 -3.68 -4.97 36.36
CA PHE A 218 -4.50 -5.05 35.16
C PHE A 218 -5.49 -6.23 35.25
N CYS A 219 -5.03 -7.41 35.64
CA CYS A 219 -5.92 -8.58 35.82
C CYS A 219 -6.98 -8.36 36.89
N ARG A 220 -6.65 -7.68 38.00
CA ARG A 220 -7.64 -7.32 39.03
C ARG A 220 -8.66 -6.30 38.54
N ALA A 221 -8.22 -5.33 37.72
CA ALA A 221 -9.12 -4.34 37.13
C ALA A 221 -10.05 -4.92 36.05
N HIS A 222 -9.64 -6.01 35.40
CA HIS A 222 -10.39 -6.64 34.31
C HIS A 222 -10.69 -8.14 34.61
N PRO A 223 -11.51 -8.47 35.62
CA PRO A 223 -11.78 -9.85 36.02
C PRO A 223 -12.46 -10.69 34.94
N ASN A 224 -13.23 -10.04 34.08
CA ASN A 224 -13.98 -10.67 32.97
C ASN A 224 -13.29 -10.48 31.60
N LEU A 225 -11.95 -10.39 31.59
CA LEU A 225 -11.19 -10.26 30.35
C LEU A 225 -11.53 -11.41 29.38
N PRO A 226 -11.80 -11.13 28.08
CA PRO A 226 -12.01 -12.17 27.06
C PRO A 226 -10.86 -13.17 26.99
N SER A 227 -11.16 -14.42 26.59
CA SER A 227 -10.19 -15.52 26.58
C SER A 227 -8.94 -15.25 25.75
N HIS A 228 -9.10 -14.62 24.57
CA HIS A 228 -8.00 -14.24 23.70
C HIS A 228 -7.08 -13.20 24.34
N LEU A 229 -7.61 -12.24 25.09
CA LEU A 229 -6.81 -11.26 25.82
C LEU A 229 -6.15 -11.85 27.07
N LYS A 230 -6.82 -12.83 27.74
CA LYS A 230 -6.17 -13.59 28.82
C LYS A 230 -4.95 -14.35 28.30
N LEU A 231 -5.06 -14.97 27.14
CA LEU A 231 -3.94 -15.64 26.48
C LEU A 231 -2.83 -14.63 26.18
N MET A 232 -3.15 -13.47 25.61
CA MET A 232 -2.16 -12.43 25.32
C MET A 232 -1.42 -11.97 26.60
N VAL A 233 -2.13 -11.71 27.70
CA VAL A 233 -1.51 -11.37 29.01
C VAL A 233 -0.55 -12.47 29.49
N ASN A 234 -0.91 -13.74 29.29
CA ASN A 234 -0.07 -14.88 29.72
C ASN A 234 1.22 -15.01 28.90
N ILE A 235 1.22 -14.58 27.63
CA ILE A 235 2.39 -14.62 26.75
C ILE A 235 3.45 -13.58 27.18
N LEU A 236 3.05 -12.44 27.77
CA LEU A 236 3.96 -11.31 28.00
C LEU A 236 5.09 -11.62 28.98
N ALA A 237 4.87 -12.43 30.00
CA ALA A 237 5.92 -12.79 30.96
C ALA A 237 6.95 -13.79 30.38
N PRO A 238 6.52 -14.91 29.73
CA PRO A 238 7.43 -15.77 28.96
C PRO A 238 8.23 -15.03 27.90
N LEU A 239 7.62 -14.03 27.22
CA LEU A 239 8.31 -13.20 26.23
C LEU A 239 9.55 -12.51 26.82
N ILE A 240 9.43 -11.85 27.96
CA ILE A 240 10.55 -11.17 28.62
C ILE A 240 11.68 -12.18 28.94
N GLY A 241 11.33 -13.28 29.61
CA GLY A 241 12.31 -14.30 30.01
C GLY A 241 12.96 -15.02 28.83
N GLY A 242 12.15 -15.39 27.82
CA GLY A 242 12.62 -16.08 26.62
C GLY A 242 13.51 -15.20 25.75
N TYR A 243 13.18 -13.91 25.63
CA TYR A 243 14.03 -12.95 24.94
C TYR A 243 15.38 -12.78 25.64
N HIS A 244 15.36 -12.65 26.96
CA HIS A 244 16.59 -12.59 27.76
C HIS A 244 17.46 -13.85 27.53
N TYR A 245 16.85 -15.04 27.62
CA TYR A 245 17.55 -16.30 27.39
C TYR A 245 18.13 -16.41 25.98
N TRP A 246 17.38 -15.98 24.97
CA TRP A 246 17.86 -15.90 23.60
C TRP A 246 19.08 -14.96 23.47
N CYS A 247 19.03 -13.76 24.06
CA CYS A 247 20.15 -12.81 24.04
C CYS A 247 21.43 -13.41 24.65
N CYS A 248 21.30 -14.24 25.70
CA CYS A 248 22.43 -14.95 26.30
C CYS A 248 23.11 -15.92 25.32
N LEU A 249 22.36 -16.54 24.41
CA LEU A 249 22.86 -17.65 23.61
C LEU A 249 23.10 -17.27 22.14
N CYS A 250 22.43 -16.22 21.63
CA CYS A 250 22.44 -15.93 20.22
C CYS A 250 23.83 -15.48 19.71
N PRO A 251 24.22 -15.89 18.49
CA PRO A 251 25.46 -15.46 17.86
C PRO A 251 25.53 -13.94 17.66
N ARG A 252 24.40 -13.26 17.47
CA ARG A 252 24.32 -11.80 17.25
C ARG A 252 25.06 -11.00 18.32
N TYR A 253 25.02 -11.45 19.58
CA TYR A 253 25.63 -10.77 20.72
C TYR A 253 26.87 -11.49 21.30
N ASN A 254 27.13 -12.74 20.90
CA ASN A 254 28.19 -13.58 21.46
C ASN A 254 29.32 -13.92 20.46
N CYS A 255 29.33 -13.34 19.25
CA CYS A 255 30.30 -13.64 18.18
C CYS A 255 31.75 -13.22 18.49
N LEU A 256 32.00 -12.40 19.52
CA LEU A 256 33.36 -12.01 19.94
C LEU A 256 34.19 -13.19 20.45
N GLN A 257 33.60 -14.36 20.74
CA GLN A 257 34.33 -15.57 21.08
C GLN A 257 34.89 -16.33 19.86
N ASN A 258 34.43 -16.01 18.64
CA ASN A 258 34.96 -16.64 17.43
C ASN A 258 34.77 -15.73 16.16
N PRO A 259 35.63 -14.68 16.02
CA PRO A 259 35.53 -13.73 14.90
C PRO A 259 35.59 -14.37 13.50
N SER A 260 36.28 -15.53 13.40
CA SER A 260 36.42 -16.24 12.12
C SER A 260 35.13 -16.95 11.66
N ALA A 261 34.23 -17.29 12.56
CA ALA A 261 32.94 -17.90 12.24
C ALA A 261 31.95 -16.89 11.65
N TYR A 262 31.96 -15.65 12.16
CA TYR A 262 31.10 -14.57 11.66
C TYR A 262 31.51 -14.08 10.27
N ALA A 263 32.82 -13.94 10.03
CA ALA A 263 33.35 -13.60 8.74
C ALA A 263 33.07 -14.68 7.68
N LYS A 264 33.06 -15.98 8.07
CA LYS A 264 32.67 -17.09 7.18
C LYS A 264 31.18 -17.12 6.90
N ALA A 265 30.31 -16.87 7.89
CA ALA A 265 28.86 -16.84 7.70
C ALA A 265 28.41 -15.67 6.79
N ASN A 266 28.99 -14.48 6.98
CA ASN A 266 28.71 -13.33 6.12
C ASN A 266 29.34 -13.43 4.73
N ASN A 267 30.53 -14.06 4.60
CA ASN A 267 31.13 -14.31 3.28
C ASN A 267 30.45 -15.45 2.50
N THR A 268 29.85 -16.44 3.18
CA THR A 268 29.06 -17.48 2.48
C THR A 268 27.70 -16.98 2.02
N SER A 269 27.08 -16.00 2.69
CA SER A 269 25.86 -15.38 2.22
C SER A 269 26.07 -14.34 1.11
N LEU A 270 27.30 -13.77 0.98
CA LEU A 270 27.65 -12.83 -0.10
C LEU A 270 28.35 -13.49 -1.31
N ASN A 271 28.88 -14.72 -1.13
CA ASN A 271 29.57 -15.47 -2.17
C ASN A 271 28.77 -16.69 -2.69
N GLY A 272 27.48 -16.77 -2.43
CA GLY A 272 26.56 -17.57 -3.23
C GLY A 272 26.49 -16.94 -4.61
N GLY A 273 27.52 -17.22 -5.44
CA GLY A 273 27.64 -16.68 -6.79
C GLY A 273 26.43 -17.06 -7.62
N CYS A 274 25.60 -16.12 -7.91
CA CYS A 274 24.95 -16.03 -9.19
C CYS A 274 25.96 -15.44 -10.17
N ASP A 275 26.79 -16.31 -10.74
CA ASP A 275 27.37 -16.09 -12.06
C ASP A 275 26.22 -16.04 -13.07
N ASN A 276 25.62 -14.88 -13.18
CA ASN A 276 24.89 -14.46 -14.36
C ASN A 276 25.57 -13.18 -14.85
N SER A 277 26.67 -13.41 -15.57
CA SER A 277 27.23 -12.44 -16.51
C SER A 277 26.24 -12.25 -17.66
N TYR A 278 25.12 -11.56 -17.40
CA TYR A 278 24.45 -10.81 -18.44
C TYR A 278 25.12 -9.44 -18.49
N THR A 279 26.16 -9.36 -19.31
CA THR A 279 26.59 -8.11 -19.91
C THR A 279 25.42 -7.56 -20.71
N LEU A 280 24.54 -6.80 -20.03
CA LEU A 280 23.66 -5.87 -20.68
C LEU A 280 24.54 -4.89 -21.46
N THR A 281 24.44 -4.95 -22.76
CA THR A 281 25.06 -3.99 -23.65
C THR A 281 24.57 -2.59 -23.22
N HIS A 282 25.49 -1.82 -22.64
CA HIS A 282 25.29 -0.45 -22.14
C HIS A 282 24.80 0.56 -23.21
N SER A 283 24.51 0.10 -24.43
CA SER A 283 24.15 0.94 -25.57
C SER A 283 22.70 1.44 -25.53
N SER A 284 21.73 0.57 -25.19
CA SER A 284 20.30 0.92 -25.27
C SER A 284 19.81 1.78 -24.09
N THR A 285 20.31 1.53 -22.89
CA THR A 285 19.95 2.31 -21.69
C THR A 285 20.46 3.75 -21.75
N LEU A 286 21.64 3.95 -22.37
CA LEU A 286 22.19 5.28 -22.65
C LEU A 286 21.34 6.05 -23.66
N HIS A 287 20.81 5.37 -24.69
CA HIS A 287 19.97 6.02 -25.71
C HIS A 287 18.63 6.54 -25.16
N ILE A 288 17.95 5.79 -24.29
CA ILE A 288 16.71 6.25 -23.65
C ILE A 288 17.01 7.39 -22.68
N ALA A 289 18.06 7.28 -21.87
CA ALA A 289 18.46 8.34 -20.94
C ALA A 289 18.91 9.62 -21.65
N GLU A 290 19.60 9.50 -22.78
CA GLU A 290 20.00 10.63 -23.62
C GLU A 290 18.81 11.25 -24.35
N ARG A 291 17.88 10.44 -24.88
CA ARG A 291 16.65 10.92 -25.52
C ARG A 291 15.78 11.71 -24.55
N LEU A 292 15.59 11.21 -23.32
CA LEU A 292 14.81 11.90 -22.29
C LEU A 292 15.52 13.15 -21.73
N ARG A 293 16.85 13.16 -21.69
CA ARG A 293 17.62 14.38 -21.34
C ARG A 293 17.56 15.42 -22.46
N SER A 294 17.64 15.01 -23.72
CA SER A 294 17.55 15.95 -24.85
C SER A 294 16.14 16.53 -25.03
N SER A 295 15.07 15.79 -24.64
CA SER A 295 13.71 16.32 -24.67
C SER A 295 13.45 17.40 -23.61
N LYS A 296 14.13 17.34 -22.45
CA LYS A 296 14.06 18.42 -21.44
C LYS A 296 14.79 19.70 -21.86
N THR A 297 15.74 19.60 -22.79
CA THR A 297 16.51 20.77 -23.30
C THR A 297 15.93 21.35 -24.57
N ASN A 298 15.06 20.62 -25.28
CA ASN A 298 14.41 21.05 -26.53
C ASN A 298 12.92 21.39 -26.37
N SER A 299 12.47 21.85 -25.19
CA SER A 299 11.29 22.72 -25.15
C SER A 299 11.70 24.01 -25.89
N GLY A 300 11.64 23.92 -27.23
CA GLY A 300 11.96 25.00 -28.13
C GLY A 300 11.22 26.24 -27.67
N ASN A 301 11.97 27.26 -27.39
CA ASN A 301 11.50 28.61 -27.25
C ASN A 301 10.56 28.96 -28.39
N LEU A 302 9.25 28.76 -28.17
CA LEU A 302 8.23 29.62 -28.73
C LEU A 302 8.32 30.95 -27.97
N SER A 303 9.51 31.50 -27.91
CA SER A 303 9.82 32.82 -27.34
C SER A 303 9.41 33.89 -28.33
N GLY A 304 8.18 34.25 -28.29
CA GLY A 304 7.64 35.42 -28.99
C GLY A 304 6.51 36.08 -28.22
N PHE A 305 5.86 35.35 -27.37
CA PHE A 305 4.84 35.91 -26.48
C PHE A 305 5.28 35.68 -25.03
N ALA A 306 5.55 36.76 -24.32
CA ALA A 306 5.68 36.75 -22.88
C ALA A 306 4.35 36.21 -22.31
N THR A 307 4.27 34.86 -22.09
CA THR A 307 3.19 34.25 -21.33
C THR A 307 3.28 34.84 -19.95
N SER A 308 2.36 35.74 -19.62
CA SER A 308 2.30 36.32 -18.29
C SER A 308 2.18 35.18 -17.28
N LYS A 309 2.89 35.24 -16.13
CA LYS A 309 2.77 34.26 -15.04
C LYS A 309 1.30 33.98 -14.65
N LEU A 310 0.39 34.91 -14.91
CA LEU A 310 -1.07 34.77 -14.71
C LEU A 310 -1.68 33.64 -15.56
N GLY A 311 -1.27 33.45 -16.82
CA GLY A 311 -1.88 32.43 -17.69
C GLY A 311 -1.53 31.01 -17.26
N GLN A 312 -0.30 30.76 -16.83
CA GLN A 312 0.13 29.43 -16.35
C GLN A 312 -0.54 29.08 -15.02
N THR A 313 -0.69 30.04 -14.10
CA THR A 313 -1.32 29.82 -12.79
C THR A 313 -2.79 29.39 -12.92
N ALA A 314 -3.53 29.98 -13.85
CA ALA A 314 -4.93 29.63 -14.09
C ALA A 314 -5.09 28.21 -14.66
N LEU A 315 -4.24 27.82 -15.61
CA LEU A 315 -4.24 26.49 -16.21
C LEU A 315 -3.86 25.40 -15.20
N GLU A 316 -2.86 25.67 -14.36
CA GLU A 316 -2.31 24.70 -13.40
C GLU A 316 -3.13 24.58 -12.10
N GLY A 317 -3.98 25.57 -11.78
CA GLY A 317 -4.77 25.56 -10.54
C GLY A 317 -5.59 24.27 -10.37
N PRO A 318 -6.50 23.93 -11.31
CA PRO A 318 -7.28 22.70 -11.25
C PRO A 318 -6.41 21.43 -11.23
N ILE A 319 -5.30 21.43 -11.99
CA ILE A 319 -4.37 20.29 -12.07
C ILE A 319 -3.71 20.03 -10.73
N ARG A 320 -3.12 21.06 -10.12
CA ARG A 320 -2.47 20.94 -8.80
C ARG A 320 -3.47 20.52 -7.71
N TYR A 321 -4.68 21.03 -7.78
CA TYR A 321 -5.71 20.68 -6.83
C TYR A 321 -6.07 19.18 -6.90
N ILE A 322 -6.43 18.64 -8.08
CA ILE A 322 -6.77 17.22 -8.20
C ILE A 322 -5.59 16.30 -7.83
N GLN A 323 -4.35 16.70 -8.13
CA GLN A 323 -3.14 15.97 -7.78
C GLN A 323 -2.82 16.01 -6.29
N SER A 324 -3.28 17.03 -5.56
CA SER A 324 -3.09 17.14 -4.10
C SER A 324 -4.06 16.29 -3.29
N LEU A 325 -5.14 15.78 -3.91
CA LEU A 325 -6.12 14.97 -3.21
C LEU A 325 -5.59 13.55 -2.96
N ASP A 326 -5.86 13.03 -1.76
CA ASP A 326 -5.48 11.67 -1.37
C ASP A 326 -5.95 10.62 -2.39
N SER A 327 -5.06 9.72 -2.79
CA SER A 327 -5.34 8.66 -3.74
C SER A 327 -4.83 7.32 -3.23
N LYS A 328 -5.56 6.23 -3.51
CA LYS A 328 -5.09 4.87 -3.27
C LYS A 328 -3.93 4.46 -4.21
N ASN A 329 -3.64 5.24 -5.24
CA ASN A 329 -2.57 5.06 -6.22
C ASN A 329 -2.49 3.64 -6.85
N VAL A 330 -3.60 2.91 -6.92
CA VAL A 330 -3.65 1.50 -7.38
C VAL A 330 -2.96 1.30 -8.73
N ARG A 331 -3.15 2.24 -9.67
CA ARG A 331 -2.53 2.15 -11.01
C ARG A 331 -1.00 2.24 -10.95
N LEU A 332 -0.49 3.12 -10.09
CA LEU A 332 0.95 3.26 -9.89
C LEU A 332 1.56 2.03 -9.20
N GLN A 333 0.82 1.43 -8.25
CA GLN A 333 1.21 0.17 -7.60
C GLN A 333 1.25 -0.99 -8.58
N LEU A 334 0.29 -1.05 -9.52
CA LEU A 334 0.28 -2.04 -10.60
C LEU A 334 1.49 -1.86 -11.53
N ILE A 335 1.86 -0.60 -11.86
CA ILE A 335 3.07 -0.32 -12.65
C ILE A 335 4.31 -0.87 -11.94
N ASP A 336 4.45 -0.65 -10.62
CA ASP A 336 5.56 -1.20 -9.85
C ASP A 336 5.55 -2.74 -9.82
N ALA A 337 4.37 -3.34 -9.63
CA ALA A 337 4.22 -4.79 -9.63
C ALA A 337 4.57 -5.41 -11.00
N PHE A 338 4.09 -4.84 -12.10
CA PHE A 338 4.43 -5.32 -13.44
C PHE A 338 5.90 -5.10 -13.79
N ASN A 339 6.52 -4.05 -13.22
CA ASN A 339 7.93 -3.81 -13.45
C ASN A 339 8.85 -4.88 -12.86
N LEU A 340 8.36 -5.71 -11.94
CA LEU A 340 9.10 -6.89 -11.50
C LEU A 340 9.36 -7.86 -12.67
N TRP A 341 8.38 -8.03 -13.56
CA TRP A 341 8.50 -8.86 -14.75
C TRP A 341 9.17 -8.17 -15.94
N LEU A 342 8.91 -6.85 -16.10
CA LEU A 342 9.29 -6.11 -17.31
C LEU A 342 10.66 -5.45 -17.21
N GLY A 343 11.15 -5.17 -16.00
CA GLY A 343 12.51 -4.68 -15.76
C GLY A 343 12.83 -3.30 -16.36
N LEU A 344 11.83 -2.44 -16.57
CA LEU A 344 12.03 -1.12 -17.18
C LEU A 344 12.98 -0.26 -16.33
N PRO A 345 13.82 0.57 -16.99
CA PRO A 345 14.66 1.55 -16.31
C PRO A 345 13.81 2.57 -15.53
N CYS A 346 14.34 3.04 -14.40
CA CYS A 346 13.67 3.98 -13.50
C CYS A 346 13.10 5.22 -14.22
N LEU A 347 13.85 5.79 -15.17
CA LEU A 347 13.42 6.98 -15.91
C LEU A 347 12.18 6.69 -16.78
N ALA A 348 12.16 5.56 -17.50
CA ALA A 348 11.02 5.14 -18.31
C ALA A 348 9.80 4.82 -17.42
N LEU A 349 10.03 4.13 -16.30
CA LEU A 349 9.00 3.81 -15.32
C LEU A 349 8.34 5.07 -14.75
N ASN A 350 9.12 6.06 -14.36
CA ASN A 350 8.60 7.32 -13.83
C ASN A 350 7.82 8.10 -14.89
N THR A 351 8.26 8.09 -16.15
CA THR A 351 7.51 8.71 -17.25
C THR A 351 6.16 8.02 -17.46
N ILE A 352 6.09 6.69 -17.43
CA ILE A 352 4.82 5.95 -17.51
C ILE A 352 3.91 6.29 -16.31
N LYS A 353 4.46 6.37 -15.11
CA LYS A 353 3.70 6.79 -13.90
C LYS A 353 3.10 8.19 -14.06
N GLU A 354 3.88 9.14 -14.57
CA GLU A 354 3.41 10.51 -14.84
C GLU A 354 2.28 10.51 -15.89
N ILE A 355 2.46 9.81 -17.01
CA ILE A 355 1.45 9.66 -18.09
C ILE A 355 0.15 9.11 -17.53
N VAL A 356 0.20 7.97 -16.84
CA VAL A 356 -0.99 7.30 -16.32
C VAL A 356 -1.69 8.13 -15.24
N ASN A 357 -0.91 8.81 -14.38
CA ASN A 357 -1.47 9.69 -13.36
C ASN A 357 -2.16 10.92 -13.96
N ASP A 358 -1.55 11.54 -14.96
CA ASP A 358 -2.15 12.70 -15.65
C ASP A 358 -3.44 12.31 -16.38
N LEU A 359 -3.44 11.20 -17.11
CA LEU A 359 -4.65 10.70 -17.78
C LEU A 359 -5.77 10.39 -16.79
N HIS A 360 -5.44 9.72 -15.69
CA HIS A 360 -6.43 9.39 -14.67
C HIS A 360 -7.02 10.64 -14.02
N ASN A 361 -6.17 11.59 -13.61
CA ASN A 361 -6.66 12.83 -12.98
C ASN A 361 -7.47 13.69 -13.98
N SER A 362 -7.08 13.72 -15.24
CA SER A 362 -7.84 14.36 -16.31
C SER A 362 -9.24 13.72 -16.46
N SER A 363 -9.29 12.39 -16.55
CA SER A 363 -10.57 11.68 -16.66
C SER A 363 -11.47 11.91 -15.45
N LEU A 364 -10.92 11.99 -14.23
CA LEU A 364 -11.71 12.29 -13.03
C LEU A 364 -12.32 13.70 -13.05
N ILE A 365 -11.57 14.72 -13.50
CA ILE A 365 -12.11 16.08 -13.62
C ILE A 365 -13.29 16.12 -14.59
N LEU A 366 -13.17 15.45 -15.75
CA LEU A 366 -14.24 15.40 -16.75
C LEU A 366 -15.42 14.57 -16.28
N ASP A 367 -15.17 13.44 -15.64
CA ASP A 367 -16.17 12.55 -15.05
C ASP A 367 -17.03 13.32 -14.02
N ASP A 368 -16.38 14.03 -13.06
CA ASP A 368 -17.06 14.86 -12.06
C ASP A 368 -18.00 15.92 -12.67
N ILE A 369 -17.59 16.52 -13.79
CA ILE A 369 -18.42 17.52 -14.49
C ILE A 369 -19.60 16.84 -15.19
N GLN A 370 -19.37 15.70 -15.85
CA GLN A 370 -20.37 14.94 -16.58
C GLN A 370 -21.40 14.31 -15.64
N ASP A 371 -20.96 13.93 -14.44
CA ASP A 371 -21.77 13.30 -13.40
C ASP A 371 -22.46 14.32 -12.48
N GLY A 372 -21.98 15.57 -12.47
CA GLY A 372 -22.44 16.59 -11.54
C GLY A 372 -22.00 16.33 -10.11
N SER A 373 -20.95 15.55 -9.91
CA SER A 373 -20.45 15.14 -8.59
C SER A 373 -19.96 16.34 -7.77
N LEU A 374 -20.42 16.48 -6.53
CA LEU A 374 -20.03 17.59 -5.64
C LEU A 374 -18.71 17.31 -4.89
N LEU A 375 -18.38 16.04 -4.68
CA LEU A 375 -17.23 15.61 -3.89
C LEU A 375 -16.33 14.67 -4.72
N ARG A 376 -15.02 14.80 -4.49
CA ARG A 376 -14.00 13.88 -4.99
C ARG A 376 -12.97 13.58 -3.90
N ARG A 377 -12.81 12.30 -3.55
CA ARG A 377 -11.86 11.85 -2.53
C ARG A 377 -12.05 12.52 -1.15
N GLY A 378 -13.30 12.84 -0.77
CA GLY A 378 -13.64 13.50 0.47
C GLY A 378 -13.47 15.02 0.48
N SER A 379 -13.08 15.60 -0.66
CA SER A 379 -12.92 17.04 -0.85
C SER A 379 -13.89 17.55 -1.93
N THR A 380 -14.09 18.86 -2.02
CA THR A 380 -14.94 19.49 -3.04
C THR A 380 -14.42 19.15 -4.44
N ALA A 381 -15.31 18.79 -5.38
CA ALA A 381 -14.93 18.48 -6.75
C ALA A 381 -14.28 19.69 -7.44
N THR A 382 -13.33 19.43 -8.36
CA THR A 382 -12.50 20.46 -9.00
C THR A 382 -13.34 21.54 -9.70
N HIS A 383 -14.39 21.14 -10.40
CA HIS A 383 -15.25 22.06 -11.16
C HIS A 383 -16.13 22.97 -10.28
N ILE A 384 -16.40 22.56 -9.04
CA ILE A 384 -17.12 23.41 -8.07
C ILE A 384 -16.22 24.56 -7.61
N ILE A 385 -14.90 24.31 -7.48
CA ILE A 385 -13.95 25.34 -7.02
C ILE A 385 -13.55 26.30 -8.15
N PHE A 386 -13.24 25.74 -9.34
CA PHE A 386 -12.64 26.49 -10.45
C PHE A 386 -13.65 26.83 -11.58
N GLY A 387 -14.88 26.32 -11.50
CA GLY A 387 -15.89 26.40 -12.55
C GLY A 387 -15.67 25.41 -13.70
N ASN A 388 -16.77 25.03 -14.39
CA ASN A 388 -16.75 24.04 -15.44
C ASN A 388 -15.79 24.42 -16.58
N ALA A 389 -15.85 25.66 -17.08
CA ALA A 389 -15.04 26.10 -18.23
C ALA A 389 -13.54 25.95 -17.98
N GLN A 390 -13.04 26.39 -16.81
CA GLN A 390 -11.63 26.30 -16.48
C GLN A 390 -11.20 24.85 -16.24
N SER A 391 -12.05 24.06 -15.58
CA SER A 391 -11.78 22.65 -15.28
C SER A 391 -11.71 21.81 -16.57
N ILE A 392 -12.64 22.00 -17.50
CA ILE A 392 -12.61 21.35 -18.83
C ILE A 392 -11.33 21.70 -19.60
N ASN A 393 -10.98 23.01 -19.64
CA ASN A 393 -9.77 23.45 -20.32
C ASN A 393 -8.49 22.82 -19.72
N SER A 394 -8.39 22.79 -18.40
CA SER A 394 -7.24 22.19 -17.68
C SER A 394 -7.16 20.68 -17.88
N ALA A 395 -8.29 19.97 -17.82
CA ALA A 395 -8.35 18.53 -18.08
C ALA A 395 -7.96 18.21 -19.52
N THR A 396 -8.49 18.94 -20.51
CA THR A 396 -8.12 18.77 -21.93
C THR A 396 -6.62 19.03 -22.16
N TYR A 397 -6.07 20.05 -21.51
CA TYR A 397 -4.63 20.31 -21.58
C TYR A 397 -3.80 19.14 -21.02
N MET A 398 -4.25 18.45 -19.98
CA MET A 398 -3.55 17.26 -19.48
C MET A 398 -3.44 16.16 -20.54
N PHE A 399 -4.49 15.92 -21.36
CA PHE A 399 -4.41 14.97 -22.48
C PHE A 399 -3.36 15.41 -23.52
N VAL A 400 -3.30 16.71 -23.85
CA VAL A 400 -2.28 17.25 -24.77
C VAL A 400 -0.88 17.08 -24.17
N ARG A 401 -0.71 17.32 -22.87
CA ARG A 401 0.56 17.13 -22.17
C ARG A 401 1.02 15.67 -22.22
N VAL A 402 0.11 14.73 -21.99
CA VAL A 402 0.39 13.30 -22.12
C VAL A 402 0.81 12.91 -23.53
N ALA A 403 0.12 13.39 -24.54
CA ALA A 403 0.51 13.15 -25.93
C ALA A 403 1.93 13.69 -26.22
N GLY A 404 2.28 14.86 -25.66
CA GLY A 404 3.62 15.42 -25.73
C GLY A 404 4.68 14.56 -25.02
N GLN A 405 4.36 14.02 -23.82
CA GLN A 405 5.24 13.13 -23.07
C GLN A 405 5.49 11.81 -23.83
N VAL A 406 4.44 11.19 -24.37
CA VAL A 406 4.55 9.96 -25.18
C VAL A 406 5.34 10.22 -26.46
N HIS A 407 5.11 11.35 -27.14
CA HIS A 407 5.87 11.74 -28.33
C HIS A 407 7.36 11.91 -28.02
N ALA A 408 7.71 12.48 -26.86
CA ALA A 408 9.08 12.70 -26.44
C ALA A 408 9.86 11.38 -26.20
N LEU A 409 9.17 10.24 -25.96
CA LEU A 409 9.80 8.93 -25.88
C LEU A 409 10.32 8.43 -27.25
N SER A 410 9.98 9.12 -28.35
CA SER A 410 10.48 8.88 -29.70
C SER A 410 10.25 7.46 -30.24
N ASN A 411 9.21 6.76 -29.72
CA ASN A 411 8.75 5.49 -30.22
C ASN A 411 7.30 5.65 -30.76
N PRO A 412 7.09 5.58 -32.09
CA PRO A 412 5.76 5.77 -32.70
C PRO A 412 4.71 4.75 -32.22
N ALA A 413 5.14 3.52 -31.85
CA ALA A 413 4.23 2.50 -31.35
C ALA A 413 3.56 2.92 -30.04
N LEU A 414 4.23 3.67 -29.19
CA LEU A 414 3.64 4.20 -27.95
C LEU A 414 2.50 5.18 -28.22
N MET A 415 2.65 6.03 -29.26
CA MET A 415 1.58 6.94 -29.67
C MET A 415 0.39 6.18 -30.22
N THR A 416 0.61 5.13 -31.01
CA THR A 416 -0.46 4.25 -31.48
C THR A 416 -1.21 3.63 -30.32
N VAL A 417 -0.51 3.07 -29.33
CA VAL A 417 -1.12 2.52 -28.12
C VAL A 417 -1.96 3.56 -27.39
N LEU A 418 -1.39 4.76 -27.17
CA LEU A 418 -2.11 5.84 -26.50
C LEU A 418 -3.43 6.17 -27.22
N LEU A 419 -3.40 6.36 -28.53
CA LEU A 419 -4.57 6.78 -29.30
C LEU A 419 -5.65 5.69 -29.34
N GLU A 420 -5.28 4.43 -29.57
CA GLU A 420 -6.21 3.30 -29.58
C GLU A 420 -6.92 3.14 -28.23
N GLU A 421 -6.20 3.20 -27.13
CA GLU A 421 -6.80 3.01 -25.81
C GLU A 421 -7.59 4.25 -25.33
N LEU A 422 -7.22 5.46 -25.77
CA LEU A 422 -8.05 6.66 -25.55
C LEU A 422 -9.37 6.58 -26.32
N GLU A 423 -9.34 6.13 -27.58
CA GLU A 423 -10.57 5.92 -28.35
C GLU A 423 -11.52 4.95 -27.64
N ARG A 424 -11.01 3.82 -27.16
CA ARG A 424 -11.79 2.85 -26.36
C ARG A 424 -12.37 3.48 -25.10
N LEU A 425 -11.56 4.23 -24.35
CA LEU A 425 -11.98 4.89 -23.12
C LEU A 425 -13.15 5.86 -23.36
N PHE A 426 -13.04 6.73 -24.38
CA PHE A 426 -14.09 7.68 -24.73
C PHE A 426 -15.35 6.98 -25.25
N LEU A 427 -15.20 5.87 -25.97
CA LEU A 427 -16.33 5.06 -26.43
C LEU A 427 -17.09 4.46 -25.23
N GLY A 428 -16.40 3.85 -24.28
CA GLY A 428 -17.02 3.32 -23.08
C GLY A 428 -17.74 4.38 -22.24
N GLN A 429 -17.11 5.55 -22.06
CA GLN A 429 -17.74 6.70 -21.39
C GLN A 429 -19.00 7.18 -22.13
N SER A 430 -18.96 7.22 -23.46
CA SER A 430 -20.11 7.62 -24.28
C SER A 430 -21.32 6.68 -24.12
N TRP A 431 -21.08 5.36 -23.97
CA TRP A 431 -22.18 4.41 -23.74
C TRP A 431 -22.83 4.64 -22.38
N GLU A 432 -22.05 4.83 -21.32
CA GLU A 432 -22.56 5.10 -19.97
C GLU A 432 -23.40 6.40 -19.96
N LEU A 433 -22.87 7.48 -20.53
CA LEU A 433 -23.59 8.77 -20.64
C LEU A 433 -24.88 8.64 -21.40
N LYS A 434 -24.90 7.86 -22.50
CA LYS A 434 -26.11 7.61 -23.28
C LYS A 434 -27.17 6.86 -22.47
N TRP A 435 -26.80 5.77 -21.79
CA TRP A 435 -27.74 5.00 -20.97
C TRP A 435 -28.38 5.86 -19.88
N ARG A 436 -27.57 6.69 -19.23
CA ARG A 436 -28.05 7.66 -18.21
C ARG A 436 -29.02 8.68 -18.80
N SER A 437 -28.67 9.30 -19.93
CA SER A 437 -29.51 10.33 -20.57
C SER A 437 -30.81 9.79 -21.14
N THR A 438 -30.83 8.53 -21.56
CA THR A 438 -32.03 7.86 -22.11
C THR A 438 -32.76 6.99 -21.09
N MET A 439 -32.25 6.90 -19.85
CA MET A 439 -32.75 6.00 -18.80
C MET A 439 -32.90 4.56 -19.28
N GLN A 440 -31.97 4.11 -20.12
CA GLN A 440 -31.95 2.79 -20.70
C GLN A 440 -30.97 1.89 -19.95
N CYS A 441 -31.46 1.03 -19.06
CA CYS A 441 -30.63 0.07 -18.36
C CYS A 441 -30.04 -0.95 -19.35
N PRO A 442 -28.69 -1.09 -19.40
CA PRO A 442 -28.01 -2.05 -20.25
C PRO A 442 -28.26 -3.51 -19.80
N THR A 443 -27.97 -4.47 -20.68
CA THR A 443 -27.79 -5.87 -20.30
C THR A 443 -26.46 -6.07 -19.56
N GLU A 444 -26.30 -7.23 -18.94
CA GLU A 444 -25.03 -7.59 -18.27
C GLU A 444 -23.85 -7.61 -19.25
N GLU A 445 -24.06 -8.16 -20.45
CA GLU A 445 -23.03 -8.20 -21.49
C GLU A 445 -22.65 -6.79 -21.98
N GLU A 446 -23.63 -5.91 -22.19
CA GLU A 446 -23.39 -4.52 -22.56
C GLU A 446 -22.65 -3.77 -21.46
N TYR A 447 -23.04 -3.97 -20.19
CA TYR A 447 -22.34 -3.39 -19.04
C TYR A 447 -20.88 -3.84 -19.00
N LEU A 448 -20.60 -5.15 -19.12
CA LEU A 448 -19.24 -5.65 -19.10
C LEU A 448 -18.41 -5.16 -20.30
N ALA A 449 -19.03 -5.03 -21.48
CA ALA A 449 -18.38 -4.44 -22.65
C ALA A 449 -18.03 -2.96 -22.42
N MET A 450 -18.92 -2.19 -21.79
CA MET A 450 -18.63 -0.81 -21.40
C MET A 450 -17.48 -0.74 -20.39
N VAL A 451 -17.46 -1.62 -19.39
CA VAL A 451 -16.36 -1.71 -18.40
C VAL A 451 -15.03 -2.03 -19.08
N ASP A 452 -15.00 -2.96 -20.05
CA ASP A 452 -13.80 -3.28 -20.82
C ASP A 452 -13.26 -2.07 -21.59
N HIS A 453 -14.14 -1.18 -22.03
CA HIS A 453 -13.77 0.04 -22.76
C HIS A 453 -13.43 1.21 -21.80
N LYS A 454 -14.26 1.50 -20.80
CA LYS A 454 -14.05 2.64 -19.89
C LYS A 454 -12.89 2.36 -18.91
N THR A 455 -13.03 1.36 -18.07
CA THR A 455 -12.06 1.04 -17.01
C THR A 455 -10.94 0.14 -17.53
N GLY A 456 -11.28 -0.86 -18.34
CA GLY A 456 -10.32 -1.82 -18.90
C GLY A 456 -9.30 -1.16 -19.81
N ALA A 457 -9.69 -0.19 -20.64
CA ALA A 457 -8.76 0.52 -21.52
C ALA A 457 -7.59 1.17 -20.76
N MET A 458 -7.82 1.67 -19.55
CA MET A 458 -6.74 2.25 -18.72
C MET A 458 -5.72 1.18 -18.28
N PHE A 459 -6.17 -0.02 -17.91
CA PHE A 459 -5.28 -1.14 -17.55
C PHE A 459 -4.56 -1.70 -18.77
N HIS A 460 -5.24 -1.79 -19.91
CA HIS A 460 -4.64 -2.16 -21.19
C HIS A 460 -3.56 -1.17 -21.62
N MET A 461 -3.85 0.12 -21.56
CA MET A 461 -2.93 1.17 -21.96
C MET A 461 -1.65 1.13 -21.13
N LEU A 462 -1.79 1.07 -19.81
CA LEU A 462 -0.67 0.97 -18.87
C LEU A 462 0.25 -0.20 -19.22
N LEU A 463 -0.31 -1.40 -19.38
CA LEU A 463 0.46 -2.60 -19.72
C LEU A 463 1.06 -2.53 -21.13
N ARG A 464 0.31 -2.09 -22.13
CA ARG A 464 0.80 -1.98 -23.51
C ARG A 464 1.94 -0.95 -23.63
N LEU A 465 1.85 0.18 -22.94
CA LEU A 465 2.94 1.17 -22.91
C LEU A 465 4.22 0.58 -22.28
N MET A 466 4.08 -0.12 -21.15
CA MET A 466 5.22 -0.79 -20.50
C MET A 466 5.83 -1.88 -21.37
N LEU A 467 4.99 -2.73 -21.98
CA LEU A 467 5.44 -3.81 -22.87
C LEU A 467 6.15 -3.27 -24.11
N THR A 468 5.63 -2.20 -24.72
CA THR A 468 6.25 -1.56 -25.89
C THR A 468 7.66 -1.03 -25.56
N LEU A 469 7.85 -0.47 -24.36
CA LEU A 469 9.18 -0.04 -23.91
C LEU A 469 10.10 -1.22 -23.59
N ALA A 470 9.59 -2.28 -22.99
CA ALA A 470 10.38 -3.48 -22.69
C ALA A 470 10.82 -4.25 -23.94
N GLN A 471 10.03 -4.20 -25.03
CA GLN A 471 10.38 -4.82 -26.31
C GLN A 471 11.52 -4.08 -27.04
N ASP A 472 11.59 -2.76 -26.94
CA ASP A 472 12.69 -1.96 -27.48
C ASP A 472 14.04 -2.35 -26.86
N ASP A 473 14.03 -2.82 -25.62
CA ASP A 473 15.23 -3.31 -24.91
C ASP A 473 15.52 -4.80 -25.15
N GLY A 474 14.75 -5.49 -26.02
CA GLY A 474 14.95 -6.89 -26.40
C GLY A 474 14.56 -7.92 -25.33
N CYS A 475 13.86 -7.52 -24.28
CA CYS A 475 13.58 -8.36 -23.11
C CYS A 475 12.35 -9.29 -23.26
N LEU A 476 11.37 -9.02 -24.16
CA LEU A 476 10.15 -9.82 -24.28
C LEU A 476 9.57 -9.83 -25.70
N SER A 477 9.28 -11.03 -26.21
CA SER A 477 8.69 -11.24 -27.55
C SER A 477 7.14 -11.38 -27.58
N GLN A 478 6.44 -11.28 -26.42
CA GLN A 478 5.04 -11.72 -26.31
C GLN A 478 4.14 -10.65 -25.65
N SER A 479 3.65 -9.68 -26.44
CA SER A 479 2.71 -8.64 -25.95
C SER A 479 1.27 -9.16 -25.70
N THR A 480 0.86 -10.26 -26.36
CA THR A 480 -0.49 -10.82 -26.27
C THR A 480 -0.79 -11.51 -24.93
N GLU A 481 0.24 -11.93 -24.22
CA GLU A 481 0.11 -12.71 -22.98
C GLU A 481 -0.57 -11.95 -21.84
N PHE A 482 -0.50 -10.61 -21.81
CA PHE A 482 -1.05 -9.78 -20.74
C PHE A 482 -2.47 -9.24 -20.98
N THR A 483 -3.03 -9.44 -22.17
CA THR A 483 -4.36 -8.89 -22.55
C THR A 483 -5.47 -9.38 -21.64
N VAL A 484 -5.48 -10.69 -21.34
CA VAL A 484 -6.48 -11.31 -20.46
C VAL A 484 -6.39 -10.74 -19.04
N LEU A 485 -5.17 -10.59 -18.50
CA LEU A 485 -4.97 -10.00 -17.17
C LEU A 485 -5.49 -8.57 -17.09
N ALA A 486 -5.21 -7.74 -18.08
CA ALA A 486 -5.67 -6.36 -18.12
C ALA A 486 -7.20 -6.27 -18.13
N GLN A 487 -7.88 -7.10 -18.94
CA GLN A 487 -9.33 -7.17 -18.99
C GLN A 487 -9.94 -7.63 -17.67
N LEU A 488 -9.41 -8.70 -17.08
CA LEU A 488 -9.88 -9.21 -15.79
C LEU A 488 -9.72 -8.17 -14.67
N LEU A 489 -8.58 -7.47 -14.62
CA LEU A 489 -8.32 -6.38 -13.67
C LEU A 489 -9.33 -5.24 -13.83
N GLY A 490 -9.62 -4.84 -15.06
CA GLY A 490 -10.60 -3.79 -15.36
C GLY A 490 -12.00 -4.15 -14.86
N ARG A 491 -12.48 -5.35 -15.19
CA ARG A 491 -13.77 -5.86 -14.74
C ARG A 491 -13.86 -6.01 -13.23
N TRP A 492 -12.86 -6.66 -12.64
CA TRP A 492 -12.79 -6.86 -11.19
C TRP A 492 -12.79 -5.54 -10.42
N TYR A 493 -12.00 -4.58 -10.87
CA TYR A 493 -11.86 -3.28 -10.20
C TYR A 493 -13.17 -2.48 -10.28
N GLN A 494 -13.85 -2.44 -11.45
CA GLN A 494 -15.09 -1.68 -11.62
C GLN A 494 -16.25 -2.30 -10.84
N VAL A 495 -16.48 -3.62 -10.97
CA VAL A 495 -17.57 -4.30 -10.24
C VAL A 495 -17.38 -4.16 -8.72
N ARG A 496 -16.12 -4.19 -8.24
CA ARG A 496 -15.77 -3.93 -6.85
C ARG A 496 -16.10 -2.49 -6.42
N ASP A 497 -15.80 -1.52 -7.26
CA ASP A 497 -16.08 -0.10 -6.98
C ASP A 497 -17.59 0.15 -6.90
N ASP A 498 -18.36 -0.39 -7.84
CA ASP A 498 -19.82 -0.36 -7.84
C ASP A 498 -20.45 -0.99 -6.58
N TYR A 499 -19.88 -2.12 -6.12
CA TYR A 499 -20.32 -2.77 -4.88
C TYR A 499 -20.05 -1.90 -3.65
N LEU A 500 -18.84 -1.34 -3.53
CA LEU A 500 -18.44 -0.53 -2.38
C LEU A 500 -19.22 0.78 -2.29
N ASN A 501 -19.63 1.35 -3.42
CA ASN A 501 -20.45 2.55 -3.46
C ASN A 501 -21.79 2.35 -2.71
N LEU A 502 -22.35 1.13 -2.75
CA LEU A 502 -23.65 0.82 -2.13
C LEU A 502 -23.52 0.25 -0.70
N GLN A 503 -22.33 -0.25 -0.28
CA GLN A 503 -22.18 -1.04 0.94
C GLN A 503 -21.33 -0.40 2.03
N GLU A 504 -20.46 0.56 1.72
CA GLU A 504 -19.44 1.00 2.66
C GLU A 504 -19.74 2.41 3.24
N ALA A 505 -20.02 2.48 4.55
CA ALA A 505 -20.18 3.77 5.25
C ALA A 505 -18.91 4.67 5.13
N GLY A 506 -17.73 4.07 4.99
CA GLY A 506 -16.48 4.79 4.73
C GLY A 506 -16.40 5.39 3.32
N TYR A 507 -17.06 4.76 2.35
CA TYR A 507 -17.19 5.26 0.98
C TYR A 507 -18.11 6.48 0.94
N ALA A 508 -19.21 6.43 1.72
CA ALA A 508 -20.14 7.56 1.87
C ALA A 508 -19.46 8.84 2.37
N LYS A 509 -18.44 8.74 3.24
CA LYS A 509 -17.65 9.90 3.68
C LYS A 509 -16.77 10.51 2.59
N LYS A 510 -16.40 9.73 1.58
CA LYS A 510 -15.46 10.15 0.50
C LYS A 510 -16.15 10.64 -0.74
N LYS A 511 -17.32 10.09 -1.05
CA LYS A 511 -18.07 10.38 -2.28
C LYS A 511 -19.52 10.80 -2.04
N GLY A 512 -20.13 10.56 -0.89
CA GLY A 512 -21.56 10.73 -0.62
C GLY A 512 -22.28 9.40 -0.49
N PHE A 513 -23.48 9.41 0.13
CA PHE A 513 -24.27 8.20 0.33
C PHE A 513 -24.91 7.74 -0.98
N CYS A 514 -24.46 6.59 -1.53
CA CYS A 514 -24.94 6.01 -2.79
C CYS A 514 -24.92 7.04 -3.94
N GLU A 515 -23.76 7.67 -4.19
CA GLU A 515 -23.61 8.72 -5.20
C GLU A 515 -23.94 8.23 -6.60
N ASP A 516 -23.63 6.97 -6.96
CA ASP A 516 -24.01 6.35 -8.22
C ASP A 516 -25.54 6.45 -8.48
N LEU A 517 -26.38 6.47 -7.44
CA LEU A 517 -27.83 6.68 -7.57
C LEU A 517 -28.16 8.16 -7.86
N ASP A 518 -27.42 9.11 -7.27
CA ASP A 518 -27.56 10.54 -7.58
C ASP A 518 -27.18 10.81 -9.04
N GLU A 519 -26.09 10.20 -9.48
CA GLU A 519 -25.64 10.29 -10.87
C GLU A 519 -26.57 9.56 -11.85
N GLY A 520 -27.42 8.62 -11.36
CA GLY A 520 -28.26 7.73 -12.17
C GLY A 520 -27.48 6.74 -13.01
N LYS A 521 -26.35 6.35 -12.49
CA LYS A 521 -25.48 5.38 -13.08
C LYS A 521 -26.05 3.98 -12.92
N PHE A 522 -26.07 3.20 -14.00
CA PHE A 522 -26.43 1.78 -13.97
C PHE A 522 -25.21 0.95 -13.51
N SER A 523 -24.89 1.01 -12.19
CA SER A 523 -23.87 0.16 -11.59
C SER A 523 -24.25 -1.32 -11.65
N TYR A 524 -23.29 -2.24 -11.52
CA TYR A 524 -23.55 -3.68 -11.69
C TYR A 524 -24.70 -4.22 -10.81
N PRO A 525 -24.81 -3.85 -9.50
CA PRO A 525 -25.97 -4.28 -8.69
C PRO A 525 -27.31 -3.80 -9.24
N ILE A 526 -27.36 -2.61 -9.83
CA ILE A 526 -28.57 -2.05 -10.46
C ILE A 526 -28.91 -2.84 -11.73
N VAL A 527 -27.93 -3.11 -12.59
CA VAL A 527 -28.11 -3.92 -13.81
C VAL A 527 -28.68 -5.30 -13.44
N ARG A 528 -28.15 -5.94 -12.40
CA ARG A 528 -28.65 -7.23 -11.91
C ARG A 528 -30.07 -7.13 -11.35
N CYS A 529 -30.39 -6.08 -10.61
CA CYS A 529 -31.74 -5.83 -10.12
C CYS A 529 -32.75 -5.66 -11.28
N CYS A 530 -32.35 -4.94 -12.31
CA CYS A 530 -33.14 -4.66 -13.50
C CYS A 530 -33.26 -5.84 -14.48
N ALA A 531 -32.68 -6.99 -14.20
CA ALA A 531 -32.89 -8.21 -14.99
C ALA A 531 -34.37 -8.68 -14.99
N ASP A 532 -35.10 -8.36 -13.92
CA ASP A 532 -36.56 -8.56 -13.85
C ASP A 532 -37.27 -7.31 -14.38
N PRO A 533 -38.22 -7.47 -15.37
CA PRO A 533 -38.89 -6.34 -15.99
C PRO A 533 -39.68 -5.44 -15.04
N VAL A 534 -40.33 -6.02 -14.02
CA VAL A 534 -41.15 -5.27 -13.08
C VAL A 534 -40.24 -4.39 -12.18
N ARG A 535 -39.18 -4.95 -11.68
CA ARG A 535 -38.19 -4.19 -10.89
C ARG A 535 -37.50 -3.11 -11.72
N LYS A 536 -37.19 -3.43 -13.00
CA LYS A 536 -36.62 -2.48 -13.96
C LYS A 536 -37.47 -1.24 -14.08
N ASP A 537 -38.79 -1.40 -14.33
CA ASP A 537 -39.70 -0.27 -14.50
C ASP A 537 -39.78 0.59 -13.23
N ILE A 538 -39.75 -0.03 -12.05
CA ILE A 538 -39.77 0.69 -10.75
C ILE A 538 -38.44 1.45 -10.56
N VAL A 539 -37.31 0.80 -10.77
CA VAL A 539 -35.97 1.42 -10.59
C VAL A 539 -35.80 2.61 -11.54
N ILE A 540 -36.16 2.43 -12.82
CA ILE A 540 -36.13 3.52 -13.83
C ILE A 540 -37.06 4.66 -13.41
N GLY A 541 -38.30 4.38 -13.01
CA GLY A 541 -39.22 5.42 -12.55
C GLY A 541 -38.75 6.17 -11.30
N LEU A 542 -38.00 5.53 -10.41
CA LEU A 542 -37.40 6.20 -9.24
C LEU A 542 -36.19 7.06 -9.63
N LEU A 543 -35.35 6.57 -10.56
CA LEU A 543 -34.17 7.29 -11.06
C LEU A 543 -34.55 8.49 -11.96
N ASP A 544 -35.61 8.40 -12.71
CA ASP A 544 -36.06 9.45 -13.66
C ASP A 544 -36.53 10.74 -12.97
N ARG A 545 -36.82 10.68 -11.67
CA ARG A 545 -37.23 11.84 -10.86
C ARG A 545 -36.09 12.78 -10.44
N ARG A 546 -34.88 12.59 -10.96
CA ARG A 546 -33.70 13.43 -10.66
C ARG A 546 -33.74 14.82 -11.33
N ASP A 547 -34.43 14.97 -12.41
CA ASP A 547 -34.33 16.15 -13.30
C ASP A 547 -35.30 17.29 -12.97
N THR A 548 -35.45 17.62 -11.69
CA THR A 548 -35.95 18.94 -11.36
C THR A 548 -34.78 19.85 -10.97
N PRO A 549 -34.62 21.04 -11.58
CA PRO A 549 -33.55 21.98 -11.27
C PRO A 549 -33.46 22.35 -9.78
N GLU A 550 -34.48 22.03 -9.00
CA GLU A 550 -34.65 22.36 -7.60
C GLU A 550 -34.09 21.29 -6.63
N VAL A 551 -33.82 20.04 -7.11
CA VAL A 551 -33.32 18.93 -6.29
C VAL A 551 -32.17 18.21 -7.04
N PRO A 552 -30.92 18.64 -6.79
CA PRO A 552 -29.76 18.07 -7.51
C PRO A 552 -29.43 16.62 -7.14
N ASN A 553 -30.00 16.09 -6.06
CA ASN A 553 -29.75 14.73 -5.57
C ASN A 553 -31.05 13.92 -5.53
N LEU A 554 -30.95 12.62 -5.74
CA LEU A 554 -32.08 11.71 -5.58
C LEU A 554 -32.59 11.75 -4.13
N PRO A 555 -33.91 11.90 -3.87
CA PRO A 555 -34.47 11.88 -2.52
C PRO A 555 -34.04 10.62 -1.75
N LEU A 556 -33.73 10.78 -0.46
CA LEU A 556 -33.28 9.66 0.38
C LEU A 556 -34.25 8.47 0.37
N GLU A 557 -35.56 8.76 0.35
CA GLU A 557 -36.59 7.72 0.29
C GLU A 557 -36.50 6.89 -0.99
N ASN A 558 -36.23 7.54 -2.14
CA ASN A 558 -36.02 6.84 -3.41
C ASN A 558 -34.75 5.98 -3.37
N LYS A 559 -33.65 6.49 -2.79
CA LYS A 559 -32.41 5.71 -2.61
C LYS A 559 -32.68 4.47 -1.76
N LEU A 560 -33.35 4.63 -0.62
CA LEU A 560 -33.68 3.50 0.27
C LEU A 560 -34.59 2.49 -0.41
N GLN A 561 -35.56 2.94 -1.22
CA GLN A 561 -36.44 2.05 -1.99
C GLN A 561 -35.67 1.27 -3.06
N ILE A 562 -34.72 1.91 -3.77
CA ILE A 562 -33.87 1.23 -4.75
C ILE A 562 -32.96 0.22 -4.06
N LEU A 563 -32.37 0.57 -2.92
CA LEU A 563 -31.54 -0.37 -2.12
C LEU A 563 -32.34 -1.59 -1.65
N ASP A 564 -33.56 -1.40 -1.16
CA ASP A 564 -34.48 -2.50 -0.79
C ASP A 564 -34.79 -3.43 -1.99
N LEU A 565 -35.01 -2.85 -3.19
CA LEU A 565 -35.24 -3.63 -4.41
C LEU A 565 -34.00 -4.43 -4.82
N ILE A 566 -32.79 -3.84 -4.73
CA ILE A 566 -31.52 -4.48 -5.03
C ILE A 566 -31.27 -5.63 -4.05
N GLU A 567 -31.56 -5.44 -2.76
CA GLU A 567 -31.42 -6.46 -1.72
C GLU A 567 -32.41 -7.62 -1.94
N LYS A 568 -33.71 -7.33 -2.15
CA LYS A 568 -34.75 -8.33 -2.45
C LYS A 568 -34.47 -9.10 -3.74
N ALA A 569 -33.80 -8.49 -4.70
CA ALA A 569 -33.35 -9.16 -5.89
C ALA A 569 -32.16 -10.12 -5.66
N GLY A 570 -31.50 -10.06 -4.50
CA GLY A 570 -30.25 -10.77 -4.24
C GLY A 570 -29.05 -10.22 -5.02
N ALA A 571 -29.20 -9.04 -5.66
CA ALA A 571 -28.21 -8.48 -6.58
C ALA A 571 -26.89 -8.08 -5.87
N ILE A 572 -26.95 -7.69 -4.60
CA ILE A 572 -25.77 -7.45 -3.77
C ILE A 572 -24.94 -8.73 -3.60
N HIS A 573 -25.57 -9.86 -3.27
CA HIS A 573 -24.89 -11.14 -3.09
C HIS A 573 -24.33 -11.67 -4.43
N GLU A 574 -25.06 -11.49 -5.54
CA GLU A 574 -24.57 -11.85 -6.85
C GLU A 574 -23.33 -11.02 -7.25
N THR A 575 -23.36 -9.71 -6.99
CA THR A 575 -22.22 -8.81 -7.24
C THR A 575 -21.01 -9.23 -6.40
N TRP A 576 -21.21 -9.46 -5.10
CA TRP A 576 -20.17 -9.92 -4.20
C TRP A 576 -19.54 -11.25 -4.68
N ARG A 577 -20.38 -12.21 -5.11
CA ARG A 577 -19.91 -13.48 -5.67
C ARG A 577 -19.10 -13.28 -6.96
N LEU A 578 -19.56 -12.41 -7.86
CA LEU A 578 -18.84 -12.10 -9.09
C LEU A 578 -17.46 -11.48 -8.80
N ILE A 579 -17.35 -10.59 -7.81
CA ILE A 579 -16.07 -9.99 -7.45
C ILE A 579 -15.06 -11.08 -7.05
N TYR A 580 -15.46 -12.06 -6.23
CA TYR A 580 -14.57 -13.15 -5.85
C TYR A 580 -14.24 -14.09 -7.01
N GLN A 581 -15.20 -14.39 -7.88
CA GLN A 581 -14.95 -15.17 -9.09
C GLN A 581 -13.97 -14.47 -10.03
N LEU A 582 -14.08 -13.15 -10.18
CA LEU A 582 -13.14 -12.36 -10.99
C LEU A 582 -11.76 -12.30 -10.29
N GLN A 583 -11.72 -12.18 -8.97
CA GLN A 583 -10.47 -12.21 -8.22
C GLN A 583 -9.75 -13.54 -8.38
N ASP A 584 -10.45 -14.67 -8.29
CA ASP A 584 -9.89 -16.00 -8.50
C ASP A 584 -9.32 -16.12 -9.93
N LYS A 585 -10.06 -15.67 -10.95
CA LYS A 585 -9.56 -15.64 -12.34
C LYS A 585 -8.32 -14.75 -12.51
N VAL A 586 -8.27 -13.60 -11.82
CA VAL A 586 -7.07 -12.73 -11.80
C VAL A 586 -5.89 -13.50 -11.20
N GLN A 587 -6.09 -14.21 -10.07
CA GLN A 587 -5.03 -14.98 -9.43
C GLN A 587 -4.57 -16.17 -10.29
N GLU A 588 -5.49 -16.86 -10.97
CA GLU A 588 -5.18 -17.92 -11.94
C GLU A 588 -4.34 -17.38 -13.09
N GLU A 589 -4.73 -16.23 -13.65
CA GLU A 589 -4.02 -15.61 -14.77
C GLU A 589 -2.62 -15.10 -14.35
N ILE A 590 -2.48 -14.57 -13.12
CA ILE A 590 -1.16 -14.26 -12.54
C ILE A 590 -0.32 -15.53 -12.47
N GLY A 591 -0.87 -16.65 -11.98
CA GLY A 591 -0.15 -17.94 -11.93
C GLY A 591 0.28 -18.46 -13.31
N ARG A 592 -0.57 -18.28 -14.34
CA ARG A 592 -0.22 -18.61 -15.73
C ARG A 592 0.95 -17.76 -16.22
N LEU A 593 0.92 -16.45 -15.97
CA LEU A 593 2.00 -15.55 -16.37
C LEU A 593 3.31 -15.84 -15.62
N GLU A 594 3.24 -16.14 -14.32
CA GLU A 594 4.40 -16.56 -13.52
C GLU A 594 5.08 -17.81 -14.11
N ALA A 595 4.27 -18.79 -14.54
CA ALA A 595 4.78 -20.01 -15.18
C ALA A 595 5.43 -19.72 -16.54
N VAL A 596 4.84 -18.82 -17.35
CA VAL A 596 5.39 -18.43 -18.67
C VAL A 596 6.67 -17.62 -18.53
N LEU A 597 6.70 -16.67 -17.55
CA LEU A 597 7.84 -15.77 -17.35
C LEU A 597 8.94 -16.39 -16.48
N GLY A 598 8.67 -17.49 -15.78
CA GLY A 598 9.59 -18.14 -14.87
C GLY A 598 9.88 -17.36 -13.59
N GLU A 599 9.05 -16.36 -13.27
CA GLU A 599 9.25 -15.50 -12.09
C GLU A 599 7.91 -15.21 -11.37
N ALA A 600 7.86 -15.56 -10.06
CA ALA A 600 6.72 -15.27 -9.20
C ALA A 600 6.59 -13.77 -8.93
N ASN A 601 5.33 -13.28 -8.86
CA ASN A 601 5.03 -11.88 -8.57
C ASN A 601 4.20 -11.71 -7.27
N PRO A 602 4.83 -11.86 -6.11
CA PRO A 602 4.14 -11.71 -4.84
C PRO A 602 3.61 -10.28 -4.61
N ILE A 603 4.22 -9.26 -5.21
CA ILE A 603 3.77 -7.86 -5.13
C ILE A 603 2.36 -7.74 -5.71
N LEU A 604 2.15 -8.27 -6.92
CA LEU A 604 0.85 -8.24 -7.58
C LEU A 604 -0.19 -9.08 -6.81
N ARG A 605 0.18 -10.26 -6.34
CA ARG A 605 -0.70 -11.14 -5.56
C ARG A 605 -1.16 -10.51 -4.25
N VAL A 606 -0.25 -9.87 -3.50
CA VAL A 606 -0.59 -9.14 -2.27
C VAL A 606 -1.53 -7.98 -2.58
N LEU A 607 -1.25 -7.19 -3.63
CA LEU A 607 -2.09 -6.08 -4.03
C LEU A 607 -3.53 -6.51 -4.33
N ILE A 608 -3.71 -7.59 -5.10
CA ILE A 608 -5.04 -8.14 -5.40
C ILE A 608 -5.74 -8.64 -4.12
N LYS A 609 -5.03 -9.30 -3.23
CA LYS A 609 -5.58 -9.78 -1.96
C LYS A 609 -6.03 -8.65 -1.05
N VAL A 610 -5.20 -7.63 -0.88
CA VAL A 610 -5.51 -6.45 -0.05
C VAL A 610 -6.70 -5.68 -0.61
N LEU A 611 -6.72 -5.43 -1.91
CA LEU A 611 -7.84 -4.75 -2.57
C LEU A 611 -9.12 -5.60 -2.57
N GLY A 612 -9.00 -6.92 -2.59
CA GLY A 612 -10.13 -7.86 -2.57
C GLY A 612 -10.77 -8.05 -1.19
N ASN A 613 -10.18 -7.50 -0.13
CA ASN A 613 -10.78 -7.53 1.21
C ASN A 613 -11.93 -6.51 1.27
N ILE A 614 -13.11 -6.96 0.91
CA ILE A 614 -14.34 -6.15 0.87
C ILE A 614 -15.35 -6.62 1.95
N PRO A 615 -16.23 -5.73 2.43
CA PRO A 615 -17.27 -6.10 3.40
C PRO A 615 -18.14 -7.24 2.89
N ASN A 616 -18.50 -8.15 3.79
CA ASN A 616 -19.43 -9.23 3.47
C ASN A 616 -20.88 -8.73 3.64
N PRO A 617 -21.77 -8.90 2.66
CA PRO A 617 -23.14 -8.43 2.75
C PRO A 617 -23.94 -9.05 3.92
N CYS A 618 -23.59 -10.29 4.34
CA CYS A 618 -24.27 -10.98 5.44
C CYS A 618 -23.87 -10.49 6.86
N LYS A 619 -22.89 -9.60 7.03
CA LYS A 619 -22.42 -9.15 8.35
C LYS A 619 -22.91 -7.77 8.76
N GLN A 620 -23.75 -7.13 7.97
CA GLN A 620 -24.23 -5.75 8.21
C GLN A 620 -25.69 -5.65 8.70
N LEU A 621 -26.32 -6.77 9.04
CA LEU A 621 -27.67 -6.83 9.67
C LEU A 621 -27.56 -6.99 11.18
#